data_9e5a14bb6f81a97cd365953e5d3f2c50
#
_entry.id   9e5a14bb6f81a97cd365953e5d3f2c50
#
_cell.length_a   1.000
_cell.length_b   1.000
_cell.length_c   1.000
_cell.angle_alpha   90.00
_cell.angle_beta   90.00
_cell.angle_gamma   90.00
#
_symmetry.space_group_name_H-M   'P 1'
#
loop_
_entity.id
_entity.type
_entity.pdbx_description
1 polymer ?
#
loop_
_entity_poly.entity_id
_entity_poly.type
_entity_poly.pdbx_seq_one_letter_code
_entity_poly.pdbx_strand_id
1 'polypeptide(L)'
;LQKNKIDPSEIKLTLIEMAPTLMNMLDRKDADKGEKYLIKHGVEILKNTSVVSIGDDSIDFKDGSKFSTSTLIWTAGIKAPDQVNKFGLQQGRGGRILVNKQGQSLDDEKIYVLGDVSLTDEDGSGKGQPQTVQGAEAGSKVAAKNIALAISG
;
A
#
# COMPACT_ATOMS: atom_id res chain seq x y z
N LEU A 1 -31.50 -3.52 -16.77
CA LEU A 1 -30.69 -2.48 -16.14
C LEU A 1 -30.58 -1.32 -17.11
N GLN A 2 -31.39 -0.26 -16.95
CA GLN A 2 -31.18 1.01 -17.64
C GLN A 2 -29.84 1.56 -17.16
N LYS A 3 -28.83 1.58 -18.03
CA LYS A 3 -27.61 2.34 -17.80
C LYS A 3 -28.00 3.82 -17.76
N ASN A 4 -27.97 4.42 -16.58
CA ASN A 4 -27.99 5.86 -16.45
C ASN A 4 -26.80 6.39 -17.27
N LYS A 5 -27.09 7.04 -18.39
CA LYS A 5 -26.08 7.71 -19.21
C LYS A 5 -25.75 9.02 -18.51
N ILE A 6 -24.74 8.98 -17.63
CA ILE A 6 -24.14 10.19 -17.08
C ILE A 6 -23.29 10.78 -18.19
N ASP A 7 -23.46 12.07 -18.46
CA ASP A 7 -22.60 12.79 -19.38
C ASP A 7 -21.17 12.82 -18.81
N PRO A 8 -20.16 12.32 -19.53
CA PRO A 8 -18.78 12.37 -19.06
C PRO A 8 -18.28 13.77 -18.71
N SER A 9 -18.86 14.82 -19.30
CA SER A 9 -18.51 16.23 -18.98
C SER A 9 -18.96 16.67 -17.59
N GLU A 10 -19.91 15.95 -16.97
CA GLU A 10 -20.39 16.20 -15.62
C GLU A 10 -19.51 15.53 -14.54
N ILE A 11 -18.59 14.64 -14.97
CA ILE A 11 -17.72 13.90 -14.05
C ILE A 11 -16.41 14.64 -13.86
N LYS A 12 -16.13 15.09 -12.66
CA LYS A 12 -14.82 15.59 -12.25
C LYS A 12 -14.10 14.50 -11.44
N LEU A 13 -12.97 14.01 -11.96
CA LEU A 13 -12.13 13.04 -11.30
C LEU A 13 -10.86 13.71 -10.78
N THR A 14 -10.64 13.65 -9.48
CA THR A 14 -9.46 14.21 -8.82
C THR A 14 -8.68 13.11 -8.13
N LEU A 15 -7.39 12.98 -8.44
CA LEU A 15 -6.45 12.08 -7.78
C LEU A 15 -5.66 12.87 -6.74
N ILE A 16 -5.68 12.39 -5.50
CA ILE A 16 -4.98 13.02 -4.37
C ILE A 16 -3.80 12.15 -3.97
N GLU A 17 -2.61 12.73 -3.92
CA GLU A 17 -1.37 12.05 -3.57
C GLU A 17 -0.59 12.87 -2.53
N MET A 18 -0.20 12.22 -1.44
CA MET A 18 0.59 12.84 -0.38
C MET A 18 2.04 13.13 -0.81
N ALA A 19 2.58 12.30 -1.69
CA ALA A 19 3.93 12.45 -2.20
C ALA A 19 4.03 13.56 -3.26
N PRO A 20 5.25 14.09 -3.51
CA PRO A 20 5.48 15.10 -4.55
C PRO A 20 5.34 14.53 -5.97
N THR A 21 5.30 13.23 -6.12
CA THR A 21 5.25 12.54 -7.41
C THR A 21 4.34 11.33 -7.34
N LEU A 22 3.70 10.99 -8.47
CA LEU A 22 2.93 9.76 -8.59
C LEU A 22 3.84 8.55 -8.80
N MET A 23 3.33 7.36 -8.46
CA MET A 23 3.94 6.07 -8.79
C MET A 23 5.43 5.99 -8.44
N ASN A 24 5.78 6.32 -7.19
CA ASN A 24 7.16 6.37 -6.69
C ASN A 24 7.92 5.03 -6.79
N MET A 25 7.24 3.94 -7.08
CA MET A 25 7.83 2.60 -7.27
C MET A 25 8.32 2.37 -8.71
N LEU A 26 7.97 3.25 -9.64
CA LEU A 26 8.35 3.17 -11.05
C LEU A 26 9.53 4.11 -11.35
N ASP A 27 10.23 3.81 -12.45
CA ASP A 27 11.18 4.75 -13.02
C ASP A 27 10.50 6.09 -13.31
N ARG A 28 11.23 7.20 -13.05
CA ARG A 28 10.66 8.54 -13.22
C ARG A 28 10.08 8.77 -14.60
N LYS A 29 10.74 8.25 -15.64
CA LYS A 29 10.30 8.36 -17.04
C LYS A 29 8.92 7.72 -17.28
N ASP A 30 8.67 6.56 -16.68
CA ASP A 30 7.41 5.84 -16.87
C ASP A 30 6.31 6.41 -15.97
N ALA A 31 6.64 6.82 -14.75
CA ALA A 31 5.71 7.53 -13.88
C ALA A 31 5.24 8.86 -14.51
N ASP A 32 6.14 9.63 -15.13
CA ASP A 32 5.78 10.88 -15.82
C ASP A 32 4.89 10.65 -17.05
N LYS A 33 5.08 9.54 -17.78
CA LYS A 33 4.16 9.15 -18.86
C LYS A 33 2.77 8.85 -18.31
N GLY A 34 2.69 8.10 -17.20
CA GLY A 34 1.43 7.79 -16.54
C GLY A 34 0.71 9.06 -16.06
N GLU A 35 1.42 9.98 -15.43
CA GLU A 35 0.86 11.26 -14.98
C GLU A 35 0.32 12.07 -16.16
N LYS A 36 1.09 12.20 -17.24
CA LYS A 36 0.66 12.88 -18.47
C LYS A 36 -0.57 12.22 -19.10
N TYR A 37 -0.64 10.89 -19.06
CA TYR A 37 -1.79 10.15 -19.55
C TYR A 37 -3.05 10.50 -18.76
N LEU A 38 -2.98 10.50 -17.42
CA LEU A 38 -4.10 10.87 -16.56
C LEU A 38 -4.60 12.27 -16.83
N ILE A 39 -3.69 13.25 -16.88
CA ILE A 39 -4.01 14.66 -17.18
C ILE A 39 -4.68 14.79 -18.54
N LYS A 40 -4.16 14.11 -19.57
CA LYS A 40 -4.75 14.12 -20.92
C LYS A 40 -6.19 13.59 -20.94
N HIS A 41 -6.53 12.69 -19.99
CA HIS A 41 -7.88 12.13 -19.87
C HIS A 41 -8.75 12.88 -18.85
N GLY A 42 -8.38 14.12 -18.49
CA GLY A 42 -9.19 14.99 -17.66
C GLY A 42 -9.11 14.75 -16.16
N VAL A 43 -8.14 13.95 -15.69
CA VAL A 43 -7.92 13.75 -14.26
C VAL A 43 -7.17 14.94 -13.68
N GLU A 44 -7.74 15.59 -12.69
CA GLU A 44 -7.04 16.59 -11.86
C GLU A 44 -6.12 15.86 -10.87
N ILE A 45 -4.90 16.37 -10.68
CA ILE A 45 -3.92 15.73 -9.78
C ILE A 45 -3.47 16.73 -8.71
N LEU A 46 -3.76 16.41 -7.45
CA LEU A 46 -3.33 17.16 -6.27
C LEU A 46 -2.19 16.40 -5.59
N LYS A 47 -0.96 16.84 -5.81
CA LYS A 47 0.26 16.29 -5.18
C LYS A 47 0.61 17.08 -3.91
N ASN A 48 1.46 16.51 -3.05
CA ASN A 48 1.82 17.06 -1.73
C ASN A 48 0.59 17.32 -0.85
N THR A 49 -0.51 16.58 -1.08
CA THR A 49 -1.80 16.80 -0.45
C THR A 49 -2.12 15.62 0.47
N SER A 50 -2.14 15.88 1.78
CA SER A 50 -2.41 14.84 2.80
C SER A 50 -3.83 14.96 3.30
N VAL A 51 -4.59 13.89 3.23
CA VAL A 51 -5.92 13.75 3.83
C VAL A 51 -5.76 13.55 5.34
N VAL A 52 -6.51 14.29 6.14
CA VAL A 52 -6.51 14.16 7.60
C VAL A 52 -7.86 13.69 8.15
N SER A 53 -8.96 13.98 7.47
CA SER A 53 -10.27 13.43 7.82
C SER A 53 -11.16 13.28 6.59
N ILE A 54 -12.15 12.41 6.71
CA ILE A 54 -13.15 12.13 5.69
C ILE A 54 -14.52 12.29 6.35
N GLY A 55 -15.33 13.23 5.84
CA GLY A 55 -16.71 13.42 6.20
C GLY A 55 -17.67 12.78 5.18
N ASP A 56 -18.97 13.03 5.34
CA ASP A 56 -20.01 12.44 4.48
C ASP A 56 -19.95 12.98 3.04
N ASP A 57 -19.60 14.24 2.86
CA ASP A 57 -19.57 14.96 1.58
C ASP A 57 -18.28 15.78 1.36
N SER A 58 -17.29 15.61 2.22
CA SER A 58 -16.05 16.39 2.16
C SER A 58 -14.84 15.64 2.70
N ILE A 59 -13.68 16.08 2.24
CA ILE A 59 -12.36 15.61 2.68
C ILE A 59 -11.61 16.82 3.23
N ASP A 60 -11.04 16.70 4.44
CA ASP A 60 -10.19 17.73 5.02
C ASP A 60 -8.72 17.42 4.75
N PHE A 61 -7.96 18.42 4.36
CA PHE A 61 -6.54 18.32 4.10
C PHE A 61 -5.69 18.90 5.24
N LYS A 62 -4.46 18.46 5.33
CA LYS A 62 -3.51 18.89 6.38
C LYS A 62 -3.23 20.40 6.38
N ASP A 63 -3.38 21.07 5.26
CA ASP A 63 -3.20 22.52 5.12
C ASP A 63 -4.45 23.33 5.59
N GLY A 64 -5.49 22.64 6.05
CA GLY A 64 -6.75 23.24 6.50
C GLY A 64 -7.78 23.46 5.39
N SER A 65 -7.44 23.17 4.14
CA SER A 65 -8.40 23.24 3.04
C SER A 65 -9.35 22.04 3.03
N LYS A 66 -10.48 22.19 2.33
CA LYS A 66 -11.50 21.16 2.16
C LYS A 66 -11.79 20.89 0.70
N PHE A 67 -12.11 19.63 0.40
CA PHE A 67 -12.54 19.19 -0.92
C PHE A 67 -13.92 18.54 -0.82
N SER A 68 -14.92 19.12 -1.49
CA SER A 68 -16.27 18.58 -1.52
C SER A 68 -16.39 17.45 -2.54
N THR A 69 -16.90 16.30 -2.11
CA THR A 69 -17.19 15.16 -2.97
C THR A 69 -18.20 14.24 -2.30
N SER A 70 -19.11 13.67 -3.07
CA SER A 70 -20.03 12.62 -2.63
C SER A 70 -19.53 11.21 -2.95
N THR A 71 -18.39 11.08 -3.65
CA THR A 71 -17.80 9.79 -4.01
C THR A 71 -16.32 9.79 -3.72
N LEU A 72 -15.89 8.91 -2.82
CA LEU A 72 -14.49 8.72 -2.50
C LEU A 72 -14.10 7.27 -2.75
N ILE A 73 -13.01 7.08 -3.50
CA ILE A 73 -12.36 5.78 -3.68
C ILE A 73 -11.03 5.82 -2.92
N TRP A 74 -10.97 5.11 -1.79
CA TRP A 74 -9.76 5.06 -0.96
C TRP A 74 -8.88 3.89 -1.36
N THR A 75 -7.71 4.21 -1.92
CA THR A 75 -6.70 3.22 -2.35
C THR A 75 -5.33 3.46 -1.72
N ALA A 76 -5.26 4.34 -0.71
CA ALA A 76 -4.00 4.78 -0.12
C ALA A 76 -3.50 3.81 0.96
N GLY A 77 -2.53 3.01 0.58
CA GLY A 77 -1.76 2.17 1.49
C GLY A 77 -2.43 0.87 1.91
N ILE A 78 -1.63 -0.02 2.45
CA ILE A 78 -2.02 -1.30 3.02
C ILE A 78 -1.39 -1.41 4.40
N LYS A 79 -2.15 -1.90 5.39
CA LYS A 79 -1.67 -2.26 6.72
C LYS A 79 -1.98 -3.72 7.01
N ALA A 80 -1.24 -4.32 7.94
CA ALA A 80 -1.62 -5.63 8.46
C ALA A 80 -2.98 -5.52 9.19
N PRO A 81 -3.82 -6.56 9.13
CA PRO A 81 -5.09 -6.57 9.85
C PRO A 81 -4.87 -6.58 11.37
N ASP A 82 -5.81 -6.00 12.12
CA ASP A 82 -5.67 -5.83 13.58
C ASP A 82 -5.55 -7.17 14.34
N GLN A 83 -5.98 -8.28 13.74
CA GLN A 83 -5.81 -9.62 14.28
C GLN A 83 -4.34 -10.00 14.51
N VAL A 84 -3.43 -9.44 13.74
CA VAL A 84 -1.98 -9.67 13.87
C VAL A 84 -1.45 -9.25 15.23
N ASN A 85 -2.06 -8.24 15.87
CA ASN A 85 -1.70 -7.79 17.22
C ASN A 85 -1.88 -8.89 18.28
N LYS A 86 -2.77 -9.87 18.04
CA LYS A 86 -3.04 -10.97 18.99
C LYS A 86 -1.93 -12.02 19.05
N PHE A 87 -1.03 -12.02 18.09
CA PHE A 87 0.09 -12.98 18.07
C PHE A 87 1.22 -12.60 19.02
N GLY A 88 1.26 -11.34 19.52
CA GLY A 88 2.30 -10.87 20.44
C GLY A 88 3.70 -10.82 19.84
N LEU A 89 3.82 -10.81 18.51
CA LEU A 89 5.08 -10.74 17.78
C LEU A 89 5.48 -9.30 17.52
N GLN A 90 6.77 -9.04 17.40
CA GLN A 90 7.30 -7.73 17.07
C GLN A 90 6.78 -7.23 15.71
N GLN A 91 6.35 -5.99 15.69
CA GLN A 91 5.78 -5.34 14.53
C GLN A 91 6.55 -4.09 14.16
N GLY A 92 6.61 -3.83 12.87
CA GLY A 92 7.15 -2.61 12.29
C GLY A 92 6.07 -1.78 11.60
N ARG A 93 6.48 -1.05 10.57
CA ARG A 93 5.60 -0.16 9.82
C ARG A 93 4.35 -0.87 9.30
N GLY A 94 3.19 -0.25 9.51
CA GLY A 94 1.89 -0.76 9.06
C GLY A 94 1.38 -1.96 9.86
N GLY A 95 1.89 -2.21 11.08
CA GLY A 95 1.51 -3.34 11.92
C GLY A 95 1.99 -4.69 11.38
N ARG A 96 2.95 -4.69 10.45
CA ARG A 96 3.51 -5.90 9.84
C ARG A 96 4.50 -6.55 10.78
N ILE A 97 4.49 -7.88 10.86
CA ILE A 97 5.42 -8.66 11.71
C ILE A 97 6.83 -8.60 11.12
N LEU A 98 7.79 -8.30 11.97
CA LEU A 98 9.22 -8.29 11.61
C LEU A 98 9.74 -9.70 11.39
N VAL A 99 10.38 -9.92 10.25
CA VAL A 99 10.96 -11.20 9.86
C VAL A 99 12.38 -11.03 9.33
N ASN A 100 13.16 -12.12 9.43
CA ASN A 100 14.48 -12.21 8.80
C ASN A 100 14.36 -12.56 7.30
N LYS A 101 15.51 -12.70 6.61
CA LYS A 101 15.59 -13.09 5.19
C LYS A 101 14.98 -14.44 4.85
N GLN A 102 14.87 -15.31 5.82
CA GLN A 102 14.27 -16.64 5.69
C GLN A 102 12.75 -16.63 5.86
N GLY A 103 12.17 -15.49 6.23
CA GLY A 103 10.75 -15.32 6.51
C GLY A 103 10.36 -15.74 7.93
N GLN A 104 11.32 -15.99 8.82
CA GLN A 104 11.09 -16.34 10.21
C GLN A 104 10.89 -15.06 11.04
N SER A 105 9.95 -15.11 11.99
CA SER A 105 9.75 -14.06 12.99
C SER A 105 11.04 -13.79 13.76
N LEU A 106 11.29 -12.52 14.12
CA LEU A 106 12.43 -12.16 14.96
C LEU A 106 12.26 -12.63 16.43
N ASP A 107 11.03 -12.97 16.82
CA ASP A 107 10.74 -13.46 18.20
C ASP A 107 10.88 -14.97 18.33
N ASP A 108 10.55 -15.73 17.27
CA ASP A 108 10.60 -17.20 17.27
C ASP A 108 10.90 -17.70 15.85
N GLU A 109 12.03 -18.39 15.69
CA GLU A 109 12.49 -18.96 14.42
C GLU A 109 11.59 -20.07 13.85
N LYS A 110 10.69 -20.62 14.67
CA LYS A 110 9.71 -21.62 14.25
C LYS A 110 8.48 -21.02 13.59
N ILE A 111 8.30 -19.70 13.71
CA ILE A 111 7.17 -18.98 13.15
C ILE A 111 7.60 -18.31 11.84
N TYR A 112 6.96 -18.72 10.75
CA TYR A 112 7.15 -18.11 9.44
C TYR A 112 5.99 -17.17 9.11
N VAL A 113 6.32 -15.95 8.68
CA VAL A 113 5.33 -14.92 8.30
C VAL A 113 5.65 -14.41 6.90
N LEU A 114 4.65 -14.43 6.02
CA LEU A 114 4.84 -14.20 4.59
C LEU A 114 3.80 -13.22 4.03
N GLY A 115 4.10 -12.65 2.85
CA GLY A 115 3.21 -11.77 2.13
C GLY A 115 3.01 -10.43 2.82
N ASP A 116 1.83 -9.84 2.65
CA ASP A 116 1.54 -8.46 3.06
C ASP A 116 1.62 -8.20 4.55
N VAL A 117 1.54 -9.22 5.38
CA VAL A 117 1.64 -9.12 6.85
C VAL A 117 3.06 -9.24 7.37
N SER A 118 4.05 -9.56 6.52
CA SER A 118 5.46 -9.65 6.90
C SER A 118 6.23 -8.40 6.51
N LEU A 119 7.24 -8.05 7.29
CA LEU A 119 8.16 -6.95 7.03
C LEU A 119 9.60 -7.44 7.20
N THR A 120 10.32 -7.56 6.09
CA THR A 120 11.75 -7.78 6.10
C THR A 120 12.43 -6.42 5.99
N ASP A 121 13.03 -5.96 7.06
CA ASP A 121 13.70 -4.65 7.11
C ASP A 121 15.22 -4.85 7.22
N GLU A 122 15.82 -5.22 6.10
CA GLU A 122 17.24 -5.58 6.07
C GLU A 122 18.20 -4.40 6.18
N ASP A 123 17.76 -3.23 5.74
CA ASP A 123 18.55 -2.01 5.70
C ASP A 123 18.20 -1.03 6.82
N GLY A 124 17.28 -1.40 7.72
CA GLY A 124 16.81 -0.53 8.81
C GLY A 124 16.02 0.69 8.33
N SER A 125 15.61 0.72 7.06
CA SER A 125 14.88 1.86 6.48
C SER A 125 13.40 1.90 6.88
N GLY A 126 12.88 0.83 7.46
CA GLY A 126 11.46 0.65 7.76
C GLY A 126 10.58 0.49 6.50
N LYS A 127 11.17 0.42 5.33
CA LYS A 127 10.43 0.31 4.05
C LYS A 127 10.02 -1.13 3.77
N GLY A 128 10.93 -2.07 4.02
CA GLY A 128 10.72 -3.49 3.78
C GLY A 128 10.44 -3.83 2.31
N GLN A 129 10.10 -5.09 2.07
CA GLN A 129 9.70 -5.54 0.74
C GLN A 129 8.34 -4.96 0.32
N PRO A 130 8.14 -4.67 -0.98
CA PRO A 130 6.86 -4.26 -1.50
C PRO A 130 5.77 -5.30 -1.24
N GLN A 131 4.58 -4.83 -0.83
CA GLN A 131 3.40 -5.68 -0.65
C GLN A 131 2.79 -5.98 -2.03
N THR A 132 3.28 -7.03 -2.67
CA THR A 132 2.89 -7.47 -4.02
C THR A 132 2.71 -8.98 -4.08
N VAL A 133 1.92 -9.45 -5.05
CA VAL A 133 1.73 -10.88 -5.31
C VAL A 133 3.07 -11.58 -5.56
N GLN A 134 3.96 -10.96 -6.35
CA GLN A 134 5.28 -11.50 -6.66
C GLN A 134 6.14 -11.66 -5.41
N GLY A 135 6.10 -10.67 -4.48
CA GLY A 135 6.78 -10.73 -3.19
C GLY A 135 6.25 -11.89 -2.32
N ALA A 136 4.93 -12.06 -2.26
CA ALA A 136 4.30 -13.13 -1.51
C ALA A 136 4.65 -14.52 -2.09
N GLU A 137 4.61 -14.69 -3.41
CA GLU A 137 4.99 -15.93 -4.08
C GLU A 137 6.48 -16.28 -3.88
N ALA A 138 7.37 -15.32 -4.02
CA ALA A 138 8.79 -15.54 -3.79
C ALA A 138 9.06 -15.93 -2.33
N GLY A 139 8.48 -15.21 -1.39
CA GLY A 139 8.60 -15.48 0.04
C GLY A 139 8.07 -16.87 0.41
N SER A 140 6.92 -17.30 -0.15
CA SER A 140 6.35 -18.61 0.13
C SER A 140 7.25 -19.76 -0.33
N LYS A 141 7.90 -19.64 -1.48
CA LYS A 141 8.85 -20.64 -1.99
C LYS A 141 10.09 -20.75 -1.09
N VAL A 142 10.61 -19.61 -0.63
CA VAL A 142 11.76 -19.58 0.30
C VAL A 142 11.40 -20.22 1.62
N ALA A 143 10.28 -19.84 2.22
CA ALA A 143 9.85 -20.39 3.49
C ALA A 143 9.55 -21.89 3.40
N ALA A 144 8.86 -22.34 2.36
CA ALA A 144 8.59 -23.78 2.19
C ALA A 144 9.89 -24.60 2.13
N LYS A 145 10.91 -24.11 1.41
CA LYS A 145 12.22 -24.75 1.35
C LYS A 145 12.91 -24.75 2.72
N ASN A 146 12.89 -23.64 3.44
CA ASN A 146 13.53 -23.52 4.74
C ASN A 146 12.84 -24.40 5.78
N ILE A 147 11.51 -24.48 5.77
CA ILE A 147 10.74 -25.38 6.65
C ILE A 147 11.10 -26.84 6.37
N ALA A 148 11.14 -27.24 5.09
CA ALA A 148 11.52 -28.61 4.72
C ALA A 148 12.93 -28.96 5.22
N LEU A 149 13.91 -28.05 5.05
CA LEU A 149 15.27 -28.24 5.55
C LEU A 149 15.31 -28.34 7.09
N ALA A 150 14.58 -27.47 7.79
CA ALA A 150 14.53 -27.50 9.27
C ALA A 150 13.91 -28.79 9.84
N ILE A 151 13.00 -29.45 9.09
CA ILE A 151 12.38 -30.72 9.51
C ILE A 151 13.31 -31.91 9.19
N SER A 152 14.09 -31.79 8.11
CA SER A 152 14.95 -32.93 7.65
C SER A 152 16.26 -33.05 8.41
N GLY A 153 16.64 -32.10 9.26
CA GLY A 153 17.89 -32.07 10.06
C GLY A 153 19.04 -31.56 9.22
#